data_aae2436d2205ea83aba2a47c2b52134a
#
_entry.id   aae2436d2205ea83aba2a47c2b52134a
#
_cell.length_a   1.000
_cell.length_b   1.000
_cell.length_c   1.000
_cell.angle_alpha   90.00
_cell.angle_beta   90.00
_cell.angle_gamma   90.00
#
_symmetry.space_group_name_H-M   'P 1'
#
loop_
_entity.id
_entity.type
_entity.pdbx_description
1 polymer ?
#
loop_
_entity_poly.entity_id
_entity_poly.type
_entity_poly.pdbx_seq_one_letter_code
_entity_poly.pdbx_strand_id
1 'polypeptide(L)'
;GPGERVPYLHYYYTDLWFRRRRLTDIGHVAANHSVWDLEPDYLSVESLLLIYADFRVKQSVGPDGREITRISSLSEAFDVILSKLDAVDDAKRQRYMRVYARLRDFEQFMADKGVDVTLQGHDTPPRPQKQTALMTDEEALHALTMQCVGHNMELMSRLTGQRSFAQLLELARGETNWRRLRAYLGVFESYSLYLHIPQKVQTLAFLYELLMHREGDIRRQAAALLGEIIGGFHAGYAKERPAGSRPDPRAITDLDQWKLYLEKIIYPDHKLMPQHRRWIGYTLKFAVNSLLQHSAGREERFLSPLFAYYRHPEQVADTVAFQLLDTAAALPAAAYSRRHTALLLHFAQAVSY
;
A
#
# COMPACT_ATOMS: atom_id res chain seq x y z
N GLY A 1 -7.67 1.83 11.98
CA GLY A 1 -7.44 3.28 12.06
C GLY A 1 -6.71 3.80 10.82
N PRO A 2 -6.58 5.13 10.62
CA PRO A 2 -5.89 5.68 9.45
C PRO A 2 -4.43 5.23 9.29
N GLY A 3 -3.75 4.84 10.38
CA GLY A 3 -2.37 4.38 10.38
C GLY A 3 -2.15 2.94 9.92
N GLU A 4 -3.20 2.12 9.87
CA GLU A 4 -3.08 0.70 9.50
C GLU A 4 -2.98 0.45 8.00
N ARG A 5 -3.23 1.48 7.19
CA ARG A 5 -3.52 1.29 5.76
C ARG A 5 -2.34 1.53 4.84
N VAL A 6 -1.23 2.08 5.34
CA VAL A 6 -0.09 2.39 4.49
C VAL A 6 1.22 1.98 5.16
N PRO A 7 1.68 0.74 4.92
CA PRO A 7 3.01 0.34 5.36
C PRO A 7 4.04 1.33 4.80
N TYR A 8 4.93 1.85 5.56
CA TYR A 8 5.96 2.83 5.18
C TYR A 8 5.54 4.31 5.21
N LEU A 9 4.26 4.67 5.12
CA LEU A 9 3.84 6.06 5.18
C LEU A 9 4.09 6.68 6.56
N HIS A 10 3.94 5.89 7.62
CA HIS A 10 4.19 6.33 8.98
C HIS A 10 5.65 6.76 9.19
N TYR A 11 6.63 6.17 8.50
CA TYR A 11 8.03 6.63 8.57
C TYR A 11 8.20 8.03 8.04
N TYR A 12 7.59 8.32 6.88
CA TYR A 12 7.64 9.63 6.28
C TYR A 12 7.02 10.69 7.20
N TYR A 13 5.86 10.40 7.78
CA TYR A 13 5.19 11.33 8.67
C TYR A 13 5.88 11.46 10.00
N THR A 14 6.42 10.40 10.55
CA THR A 14 7.24 10.42 11.74
C THR A 14 8.44 11.34 11.51
N ASP A 15 9.22 11.13 10.48
CA ASP A 15 10.38 11.96 10.14
C ASP A 15 9.97 13.44 9.93
N LEU A 16 8.93 13.71 9.14
CA LEU A 16 8.44 15.06 8.88
C LEU A 16 7.94 15.76 10.15
N TRP A 17 7.22 15.05 11.01
CA TRP A 17 6.70 15.58 12.26
C TRP A 17 7.82 16.01 13.20
N PHE A 18 8.82 15.17 13.39
CA PHE A 18 9.97 15.45 14.25
C PHE A 18 10.86 16.57 13.68
N ARG A 19 11.13 16.57 12.36
CA ARG A 19 11.90 17.63 11.70
C ARG A 19 11.26 19.00 11.86
N ARG A 20 9.94 19.12 11.71
CA ARG A 20 9.20 20.36 11.92
C ARG A 20 9.33 20.89 13.34
N ARG A 21 9.55 20.02 14.31
CA ARG A 21 9.74 20.37 15.73
C ARG A 21 11.20 20.49 16.14
N ARG A 22 12.12 20.35 15.19
CA ARG A 22 13.57 20.35 15.43
C ARG A 22 14.03 19.26 16.41
N LEU A 23 13.34 18.13 16.41
CA LEU A 23 13.62 16.94 17.20
C LEU A 23 14.18 15.83 16.30
N THR A 24 15.20 16.15 15.51
CA THR A 24 15.75 15.28 14.46
C THR A 24 16.27 13.96 14.99
N ASP A 25 16.90 13.97 16.16
CA ASP A 25 17.50 12.77 16.75
C ASP A 25 16.42 11.77 17.20
N ILE A 26 15.36 12.27 17.84
CA ILE A 26 14.19 11.46 18.20
C ILE A 26 13.48 10.99 16.94
N GLY A 27 13.39 11.83 15.91
CA GLY A 27 12.83 11.47 14.60
C GLY A 27 13.59 10.32 13.97
N HIS A 28 14.91 10.32 14.06
CA HIS A 28 15.75 9.23 13.55
C HIS A 28 15.48 7.89 14.28
N VAL A 29 15.42 7.93 15.61
CA VAL A 29 15.08 6.76 16.44
C VAL A 29 13.69 6.24 16.08
N ALA A 30 12.70 7.11 16.04
CA ALA A 30 11.32 6.74 15.74
C ALA A 30 11.14 6.24 14.29
N ALA A 31 11.85 6.80 13.33
CA ALA A 31 11.78 6.36 11.94
C ALA A 31 12.43 4.97 11.73
N ASN A 32 13.34 4.55 12.60
CA ASN A 32 14.04 3.28 12.48
C ASN A 32 13.36 2.10 13.22
N HIS A 33 12.25 2.32 13.91
CA HIS A 33 11.65 1.31 14.79
C HIS A 33 11.21 0.00 14.12
N SER A 34 10.93 0.00 12.83
CA SER A 34 10.53 -1.21 12.11
C SER A 34 11.36 -1.47 10.85
N VAL A 35 12.54 -0.87 10.75
CA VAL A 35 13.44 -1.14 9.62
C VAL A 35 14.24 -2.41 9.90
N TRP A 36 13.59 -3.53 9.72
CA TRP A 36 14.14 -4.88 9.84
C TRP A 36 15.26 -5.18 8.83
N ASP A 37 15.51 -4.27 7.88
CA ASP A 37 16.47 -4.38 6.80
C ASP A 37 17.80 -3.69 7.10
N LEU A 38 17.84 -2.88 8.15
CA LEU A 38 19.08 -2.22 8.54
C LEU A 38 19.96 -3.20 9.30
N GLU A 39 21.21 -3.22 8.92
CA GLU A 39 22.21 -3.92 9.69
C GLU A 39 22.27 -3.29 11.09
N PRO A 40 21.98 -4.05 12.16
CA PRO A 40 21.88 -3.52 13.53
C PRO A 40 23.16 -2.88 14.05
N ASP A 41 24.29 -3.02 13.35
CA ASP A 41 25.60 -2.51 13.76
C ASP A 41 25.66 -0.97 13.84
N TYR A 42 24.70 -0.29 13.22
CA TYR A 42 24.63 1.19 13.20
C TYR A 42 23.42 1.75 13.97
N LEU A 43 22.70 0.91 14.71
CA LEU A 43 21.54 1.38 15.46
C LEU A 43 21.96 1.85 16.87
N SER A 44 21.43 2.99 17.29
CA SER A 44 21.59 3.48 18.65
C SER A 44 20.85 2.56 19.64
N VAL A 45 21.22 2.61 20.91
CA VAL A 45 20.53 1.85 21.98
C VAL A 45 19.06 2.20 22.05
N GLU A 46 18.72 3.47 21.83
CA GLU A 46 17.34 3.97 21.80
C GLU A 46 16.55 3.36 20.64
N SER A 47 17.16 3.24 19.46
CA SER A 47 16.54 2.57 18.30
C SER A 47 16.33 1.08 18.58
N LEU A 48 17.31 0.40 19.17
CA LEU A 48 17.19 -1.01 19.55
C LEU A 48 16.09 -1.21 20.60
N LEU A 49 15.99 -0.33 21.58
CA LEU A 49 14.94 -0.38 22.60
C LEU A 49 13.55 -0.24 21.97
N LEU A 50 13.39 0.68 21.05
CA LEU A 50 12.11 0.90 20.37
C LEU A 50 11.74 -0.28 19.47
N ILE A 51 12.71 -0.83 18.72
CA ILE A 51 12.53 -2.04 17.89
C ILE A 51 12.15 -3.23 18.79
N TYR A 52 12.85 -3.42 19.89
CA TYR A 52 12.57 -4.49 20.84
C TYR A 52 11.16 -4.40 21.42
N ALA A 53 10.73 -3.20 21.82
CA ALA A 53 9.39 -2.97 22.33
C ALA A 53 8.31 -3.23 21.25
N ASP A 54 8.47 -2.68 20.05
CA ASP A 54 7.55 -2.88 18.93
C ASP A 54 7.43 -4.36 18.53
N PHE A 55 8.53 -5.09 18.60
CA PHE A 55 8.55 -6.53 18.33
C PHE A 55 7.66 -7.31 19.28
N ARG A 56 7.66 -6.97 20.56
CA ARG A 56 6.98 -7.69 21.63
C ARG A 56 5.52 -7.28 21.82
N VAL A 57 5.17 -6.04 21.51
CA VAL A 57 3.81 -5.52 21.69
C VAL A 57 2.94 -5.90 20.49
N LYS A 58 1.83 -6.57 20.75
CA LYS A 58 0.85 -6.96 19.74
C LYS A 58 -0.53 -6.46 20.13
N GLN A 59 -1.22 -5.90 19.15
CA GLN A 59 -2.62 -5.53 19.29
C GLN A 59 -3.49 -6.61 18.63
N SER A 60 -4.56 -6.97 19.30
CA SER A 60 -5.60 -7.87 18.80
C SER A 60 -6.97 -7.31 19.17
N VAL A 61 -7.99 -7.69 18.42
CA VAL A 61 -9.38 -7.34 18.77
C VAL A 61 -9.96 -8.54 19.50
N GLY A 62 -10.44 -8.31 20.71
CA GLY A 62 -11.12 -9.33 21.53
C GLY A 62 -12.48 -9.71 20.95
N PRO A 63 -13.11 -10.79 21.47
CA PRO A 63 -14.44 -11.24 21.06
C PRO A 63 -15.54 -10.18 21.27
N ASP A 64 -15.30 -9.24 22.18
CA ASP A 64 -16.18 -8.12 22.53
C ASP A 64 -15.93 -6.86 21.65
N GLY A 65 -15.06 -6.96 20.64
CA GLY A 65 -14.69 -5.84 19.76
C GLY A 65 -13.72 -4.84 20.38
N ARG A 66 -13.23 -5.07 21.59
CA ARG A 66 -12.25 -4.20 22.23
C ARG A 66 -10.83 -4.52 21.77
N GLU A 67 -10.02 -3.49 21.63
CA GLU A 67 -8.60 -3.66 21.40
C GLU A 67 -7.91 -4.18 22.66
N ILE A 68 -7.19 -5.29 22.51
CA ILE A 68 -6.39 -5.90 23.56
C ILE A 68 -4.92 -5.75 23.17
N THR A 69 -4.15 -5.06 24.00
CA THR A 69 -2.69 -5.01 23.86
C THR A 69 -2.09 -6.17 24.64
N ARG A 70 -1.36 -7.03 23.95
CA ARG A 70 -0.61 -8.13 24.55
C ARG A 70 0.89 -7.87 24.40
N ILE A 71 1.62 -8.05 25.48
CA ILE A 71 3.07 -8.07 25.46
C ILE A 71 3.50 -9.54 25.45
N SER A 72 4.20 -9.94 24.41
CA SER A 72 4.70 -11.32 24.23
C SER A 72 6.16 -11.43 24.64
N SER A 73 6.62 -12.64 24.98
CA SER A 73 8.05 -12.91 25.04
C SER A 73 8.67 -12.73 23.65
N LEU A 74 9.99 -12.58 23.61
CA LEU A 74 10.70 -12.41 22.33
C LEU A 74 10.50 -13.62 21.40
N SER A 75 10.51 -14.84 21.97
CA SER A 75 10.27 -16.08 21.21
C SER A 75 8.84 -16.16 20.65
N GLU A 76 7.82 -15.91 21.48
CA GLU A 76 6.42 -15.90 21.01
C GLU A 76 6.19 -14.85 19.94
N ALA A 77 6.77 -13.66 20.09
CA ALA A 77 6.67 -12.60 19.09
C ALA A 77 7.32 -13.00 17.76
N PHE A 78 8.44 -13.70 17.82
CA PHE A 78 9.13 -14.23 16.65
C PHE A 78 8.32 -15.28 15.91
N ASP A 79 7.74 -16.24 16.63
CA ASP A 79 6.87 -17.26 16.04
C ASP A 79 5.63 -16.66 15.37
N VAL A 80 5.01 -15.65 16.00
CA VAL A 80 3.88 -14.92 15.42
C VAL A 80 4.27 -14.19 14.13
N ILE A 81 5.46 -13.61 14.07
CA ILE A 81 5.92 -12.93 12.86
C ILE A 81 6.17 -13.95 11.75
N LEU A 82 6.85 -15.04 12.04
CA LEU A 82 7.09 -16.09 11.04
C LEU A 82 5.78 -16.69 10.50
N SER A 83 4.77 -16.87 11.36
CA SER A 83 3.47 -17.43 10.95
C SER A 83 2.66 -16.50 10.05
N LYS A 84 2.89 -15.18 10.12
CA LYS A 84 2.20 -14.16 9.31
C LYS A 84 2.86 -13.89 7.96
N LEU A 85 4.05 -14.43 7.74
CA LEU A 85 4.80 -14.20 6.52
C LEU A 85 4.39 -15.23 5.47
N ASP A 86 3.68 -14.78 4.43
CA ASP A 86 3.44 -15.58 3.24
C ASP A 86 4.78 -15.82 2.50
N ALA A 87 4.99 -17.05 2.05
CA ALA A 87 6.16 -17.46 1.27
C ALA A 87 7.50 -17.06 1.90
N VAL A 88 7.79 -17.61 3.09
CA VAL A 88 9.09 -17.46 3.76
C VAL A 88 10.09 -18.36 3.05
N ASP A 89 10.95 -17.79 2.20
CA ASP A 89 12.13 -18.46 1.69
C ASP A 89 13.22 -18.58 2.77
N ASP A 90 14.23 -19.43 2.53
CA ASP A 90 15.32 -19.66 3.49
C ASP A 90 16.13 -18.39 3.76
N ALA A 91 16.32 -17.52 2.78
CA ALA A 91 17.05 -16.26 2.95
C ALA A 91 16.29 -15.31 3.88
N LYS A 92 14.98 -15.21 3.73
CA LYS A 92 14.10 -14.40 4.59
C LYS A 92 14.09 -14.97 6.02
N ARG A 93 13.98 -16.28 6.16
CA ARG A 93 14.06 -16.95 7.47
C ARG A 93 15.39 -16.68 8.17
N GLN A 94 16.51 -16.86 7.50
CA GLN A 94 17.84 -16.59 8.04
C GLN A 94 18.00 -15.13 8.49
N ARG A 95 17.44 -14.19 7.72
CA ARG A 95 17.45 -12.77 8.07
C ARG A 95 16.68 -12.51 9.36
N TYR A 96 15.46 -13.04 9.51
CA TYR A 96 14.70 -12.92 10.76
C TYR A 96 15.39 -13.61 11.93
N MET A 97 16.06 -14.74 11.71
CA MET A 97 16.84 -15.41 12.74
C MET A 97 18.01 -14.53 13.24
N ARG A 98 18.69 -13.80 12.33
CA ARG A 98 19.74 -12.85 12.75
C ARG A 98 19.16 -11.71 13.58
N VAL A 99 18.04 -11.14 13.17
CA VAL A 99 17.35 -10.09 13.95
C VAL A 99 16.96 -10.61 15.33
N TYR A 100 16.36 -11.79 15.39
CA TYR A 100 16.00 -12.43 16.66
C TYR A 100 17.21 -12.63 17.58
N ALA A 101 18.30 -13.17 17.05
CA ALA A 101 19.51 -13.39 17.83
C ALA A 101 20.04 -12.08 18.46
N ARG A 102 20.06 -10.99 17.68
CA ARG A 102 20.51 -9.68 18.17
C ARG A 102 19.55 -9.04 19.17
N LEU A 103 18.24 -9.19 18.99
CA LEU A 103 17.27 -8.71 19.99
C LEU A 103 17.38 -9.53 21.30
N ARG A 104 17.68 -10.80 21.21
CA ARG A 104 17.95 -11.65 22.40
C ARG A 104 19.23 -11.21 23.12
N ASP A 105 20.29 -10.91 22.38
CA ASP A 105 21.54 -10.40 22.94
C ASP A 105 21.32 -9.04 23.61
N PHE A 106 20.48 -8.19 23.01
CA PHE A 106 20.08 -6.91 23.60
C PHE A 106 19.20 -7.09 24.85
N GLU A 107 18.29 -8.05 24.87
CA GLU A 107 17.49 -8.42 26.05
C GLU A 107 18.41 -8.84 27.22
N GLN A 108 19.41 -9.69 26.93
CA GLN A 108 20.39 -10.09 27.93
C GLN A 108 21.21 -8.89 28.42
N PHE A 109 21.65 -8.01 27.52
CA PHE A 109 22.35 -6.79 27.89
C PHE A 109 21.52 -5.91 28.85
N MET A 110 20.23 -5.75 28.61
CA MET A 110 19.34 -5.01 29.50
C MET A 110 19.21 -5.69 30.85
N ALA A 111 19.04 -7.01 30.89
CA ALA A 111 18.97 -7.78 32.11
C ALA A 111 20.24 -7.65 32.94
N ASP A 112 21.42 -7.70 32.31
CA ASP A 112 22.73 -7.53 32.96
C ASP A 112 22.91 -6.11 33.55
N LYS A 113 22.21 -5.13 33.00
CA LYS A 113 22.15 -3.77 33.54
C LYS A 113 21.05 -3.56 34.59
N GLY A 114 20.37 -4.64 34.99
CA GLY A 114 19.34 -4.60 36.04
C GLY A 114 17.97 -4.13 35.55
N VAL A 115 17.73 -4.09 34.23
CA VAL A 115 16.40 -3.83 33.67
C VAL A 115 15.58 -5.11 33.78
N ASP A 116 14.41 -5.03 34.39
CA ASP A 116 13.48 -6.12 34.46
C ASP A 116 12.77 -6.29 33.10
N VAL A 117 13.18 -7.28 32.35
CA VAL A 117 12.61 -7.61 31.01
C VAL A 117 11.54 -8.70 31.09
N THR A 118 11.23 -9.19 32.29
CA THR A 118 10.24 -10.25 32.51
C THR A 118 8.82 -9.72 32.29
N LEU A 119 7.97 -10.56 31.69
CA LEU A 119 6.56 -10.26 31.59
C LEU A 119 5.93 -10.43 32.97
N GLN A 120 5.45 -9.34 33.54
CA GLN A 120 4.59 -9.43 34.71
C GLN A 120 3.23 -10.03 34.25
N GLY A 121 2.80 -11.10 34.90
CA GLY A 121 1.46 -11.65 34.67
C GLY A 121 0.40 -10.61 35.02
N HIS A 122 -0.76 -10.68 34.38
CA HIS A 122 -1.89 -9.77 34.61
C HIS A 122 -2.36 -9.68 36.07
N ASP A 123 -1.96 -10.65 36.92
CA ASP A 123 -2.33 -10.74 38.35
C ASP A 123 -1.29 -10.10 39.30
N THR A 124 -0.21 -9.55 38.76
CA THR A 124 0.79 -8.88 39.60
C THR A 124 0.37 -7.42 39.77
N PRO A 125 0.04 -6.97 41.00
CA PRO A 125 -0.31 -5.57 41.20
C PRO A 125 0.85 -4.70 40.72
N PRO A 126 0.57 -3.62 39.97
CA PRO A 126 1.60 -2.74 39.46
C PRO A 126 2.45 -2.23 40.62
N ARG A 127 3.76 -2.43 40.55
CA ARG A 127 4.68 -1.81 41.50
C ARG A 127 4.44 -0.30 41.43
N PRO A 128 4.36 0.41 42.57
CA PRO A 128 4.23 1.85 42.55
C PRO A 128 5.47 2.42 41.84
N GLN A 129 5.32 2.71 40.57
CA GLN A 129 6.34 3.40 39.78
C GLN A 129 6.40 4.83 40.29
N LYS A 130 7.60 5.32 40.59
CA LYS A 130 7.81 6.77 40.75
C LYS A 130 7.37 7.41 39.43
N GLN A 131 6.28 8.15 39.47
CA GLN A 131 5.83 8.90 38.30
C GLN A 131 6.92 9.94 37.98
N THR A 132 7.64 9.70 36.92
CA THR A 132 8.70 10.59 36.45
C THR A 132 8.21 11.53 35.33
N ALA A 133 7.02 11.28 34.79
CA ALA A 133 6.39 12.11 33.77
C ALA A 133 5.44 13.14 34.37
N LEU A 134 5.38 14.33 33.79
CA LEU A 134 4.44 15.40 34.15
C LEU A 134 2.99 15.07 33.75
N MET A 135 2.77 14.07 32.93
CA MET A 135 1.47 13.61 32.46
C MET A 135 1.26 12.15 32.87
N THR A 136 0.03 11.78 33.14
CA THR A 136 -0.33 10.36 33.31
C THR A 136 -0.19 9.63 31.97
N ASP A 137 0.00 8.30 32.01
CA ASP A 137 0.12 7.48 30.80
C ASP A 137 -1.11 7.63 29.90
N GLU A 138 -2.30 7.76 30.49
CA GLU A 138 -3.58 7.93 29.80
C GLU A 138 -3.68 9.30 29.11
N GLU A 139 -3.27 10.37 29.80
CA GLU A 139 -3.22 11.71 29.22
C GLU A 139 -2.17 11.82 28.10
N ALA A 140 -1.01 11.18 28.25
CA ALA A 140 0.02 11.13 27.23
C ALA A 140 -0.49 10.37 25.98
N LEU A 141 -1.14 9.23 26.16
CA LEU A 141 -1.73 8.45 25.08
C LEU A 141 -2.83 9.24 24.36
N HIS A 142 -3.71 9.90 25.11
CA HIS A 142 -4.76 10.76 24.53
C HIS A 142 -4.17 11.91 23.73
N ALA A 143 -3.17 12.61 24.26
CA ALA A 143 -2.51 13.72 23.60
C ALA A 143 -1.83 13.26 22.29
N LEU A 144 -1.14 12.12 22.29
CA LEU A 144 -0.52 11.53 21.10
C LEU A 144 -1.57 11.15 20.06
N THR A 145 -2.67 10.52 20.50
CA THR A 145 -3.78 10.15 19.62
C THR A 145 -4.37 11.38 18.93
N MET A 146 -4.66 12.43 19.69
CA MET A 146 -5.21 13.68 19.14
C MET A 146 -4.24 14.38 18.19
N GLN A 147 -2.93 14.35 18.48
CA GLN A 147 -1.91 14.88 17.57
C GLN A 147 -1.84 14.07 16.26
N CYS A 148 -1.94 12.76 16.32
CA CYS A 148 -1.98 11.89 15.12
C CYS A 148 -3.22 12.18 14.28
N VAL A 149 -4.40 12.30 14.91
CA VAL A 149 -5.65 12.65 14.22
C VAL A 149 -5.53 14.02 13.55
N GLY A 150 -5.07 15.04 14.29
CA GLY A 150 -4.87 16.39 13.77
C GLY A 150 -3.90 16.42 12.58
N HIS A 151 -2.83 15.65 12.66
CA HIS A 151 -1.86 15.54 11.58
C HIS A 151 -2.46 14.86 10.33
N ASN A 152 -3.22 13.79 10.51
CA ASN A 152 -3.91 13.12 9.39
C ASN A 152 -4.93 14.06 8.72
N MET A 153 -5.68 14.84 9.52
CA MET A 153 -6.62 15.84 8.98
C MET A 153 -5.89 16.95 8.19
N GLU A 154 -4.75 17.41 8.68
CA GLU A 154 -3.92 18.40 7.97
C GLU A 154 -3.41 17.84 6.64
N LEU A 155 -3.02 16.58 6.61
CA LEU A 155 -2.59 15.91 5.39
C LEU A 155 -3.72 15.78 4.37
N MET A 156 -4.90 15.35 4.79
CA MET A 156 -6.07 15.28 3.92
C MET A 156 -6.37 16.65 3.32
N SER A 157 -6.36 17.70 4.15
CA SER A 157 -6.58 19.08 3.70
C SER A 157 -5.51 19.54 2.70
N ARG A 158 -4.25 19.17 2.91
CA ARG A 158 -3.17 19.50 1.97
C ARG A 158 -3.24 18.71 0.67
N LEU A 159 -3.58 17.44 0.72
CA LEU A 159 -3.68 16.59 -0.47
C LEU A 159 -4.87 16.98 -1.36
N THR A 160 -5.96 17.46 -0.79
CA THR A 160 -7.09 18.01 -1.54
C THR A 160 -6.77 19.37 -2.18
N GLY A 161 -5.80 20.11 -1.67
CA GLY A 161 -5.34 21.36 -2.25
C GLY A 161 -4.56 21.15 -3.56
N GLN A 162 -5.00 21.78 -4.66
CA GLN A 162 -4.39 21.60 -6.00
C GLN A 162 -2.87 21.86 -6.00
N ARG A 163 -2.40 22.89 -5.30
CA ARG A 163 -0.97 23.24 -5.24
C ARG A 163 -0.15 22.19 -4.48
N SER A 164 -0.65 21.74 -3.34
CA SER A 164 0.04 20.73 -2.51
C SER A 164 0.05 19.37 -3.18
N PHE A 165 -1.04 19.01 -3.87
CA PHE A 165 -1.13 17.81 -4.69
C PHE A 165 -0.11 17.84 -5.84
N ALA A 166 -0.01 18.94 -6.58
CA ALA A 166 0.94 19.10 -7.66
C ALA A 166 2.39 18.94 -7.16
N GLN A 167 2.72 19.55 -6.01
CA GLN A 167 4.03 19.39 -5.38
C GLN A 167 4.32 17.93 -4.99
N LEU A 168 3.33 17.23 -4.42
CA LEU A 168 3.47 15.80 -4.07
C LEU A 168 3.74 14.96 -5.32
N LEU A 169 3.01 15.22 -6.40
CA LEU A 169 3.16 14.50 -7.66
C LEU A 169 4.55 14.71 -8.28
N GLU A 170 5.05 15.95 -8.26
CA GLU A 170 6.40 16.27 -8.74
C GLU A 170 7.50 15.62 -7.89
N LEU A 171 7.34 15.61 -6.56
CA LEU A 171 8.27 14.91 -5.67
C LEU A 171 8.28 13.39 -5.96
N ALA A 172 7.10 12.81 -6.20
CA ALA A 172 7.00 11.39 -6.54
C ALA A 172 7.66 11.08 -7.89
N ARG A 173 7.50 11.95 -8.91
CA ARG A 173 8.17 11.80 -10.21
C ARG A 173 9.68 11.92 -10.13
N GLY A 174 10.18 12.82 -9.27
CA GLY A 174 11.62 13.01 -9.06
C GLY A 174 12.27 11.95 -8.17
N GLU A 175 11.50 11.05 -7.55
CA GLU A 175 12.05 10.06 -6.61
C GLU A 175 12.74 8.91 -7.35
N THR A 176 14.03 8.76 -7.11
CA THR A 176 14.88 7.73 -7.75
C THR A 176 14.98 6.45 -6.91
N ASN A 177 14.74 6.55 -5.60
CA ASN A 177 14.74 5.39 -4.72
C ASN A 177 13.38 4.68 -4.79
N TRP A 178 13.35 3.47 -5.32
CA TRP A 178 12.14 2.71 -5.52
C TRP A 178 11.35 2.43 -4.21
N ARG A 179 12.02 2.31 -3.06
CA ARG A 179 11.36 2.12 -1.76
C ARG A 179 10.57 3.36 -1.34
N ARG A 180 11.15 4.55 -1.53
CA ARG A 180 10.45 5.82 -1.28
C ARG A 180 9.34 6.06 -2.31
N LEU A 181 9.59 5.72 -3.57
CA LEU A 181 8.56 5.78 -4.60
C LEU A 181 7.36 4.90 -4.25
N ARG A 182 7.60 3.69 -3.72
CA ARG A 182 6.55 2.81 -3.21
C ARG A 182 5.73 3.47 -2.09
N ALA A 183 6.38 4.23 -1.20
CA ALA A 183 5.68 4.99 -0.17
C ALA A 183 4.77 6.09 -0.77
N TYR A 184 5.23 6.80 -1.80
CA TYR A 184 4.38 7.75 -2.53
C TYR A 184 3.16 7.07 -3.16
N LEU A 185 3.33 5.90 -3.78
CA LEU A 185 2.19 5.12 -4.30
C LEU A 185 1.19 4.76 -3.21
N GLY A 186 1.68 4.36 -2.01
CA GLY A 186 0.81 4.13 -0.86
C GLY A 186 0.03 5.37 -0.41
N VAL A 187 0.59 6.59 -0.56
CA VAL A 187 -0.17 7.83 -0.32
C VAL A 187 -1.33 7.96 -1.30
N PHE A 188 -1.07 7.81 -2.59
CA PHE A 188 -2.13 7.90 -3.61
C PHE A 188 -3.21 6.83 -3.42
N GLU A 189 -2.82 5.60 -3.03
CA GLU A 189 -3.73 4.51 -2.69
C GLU A 189 -4.67 4.89 -1.53
N SER A 190 -4.11 5.28 -0.40
CA SER A 190 -4.87 5.60 0.81
C SER A 190 -5.77 6.82 0.69
N TYR A 191 -5.39 7.76 -0.14
CA TYR A 191 -6.11 9.04 -0.30
C TYR A 191 -6.83 9.18 -1.64
N SER A 192 -6.89 8.14 -2.46
CA SER A 192 -7.53 8.15 -3.78
C SER A 192 -8.97 8.65 -3.75
N LEU A 193 -9.73 8.29 -2.70
CA LEU A 193 -11.13 8.69 -2.52
C LEU A 193 -11.32 10.18 -2.22
N TYR A 194 -10.28 10.86 -1.73
CA TYR A 194 -10.33 12.29 -1.40
C TYR A 194 -9.83 13.18 -2.53
N LEU A 195 -9.24 12.60 -3.57
CA LEU A 195 -8.78 13.34 -4.74
C LEU A 195 -9.98 13.80 -5.59
N HIS A 196 -9.93 15.03 -6.04
CA HIS A 196 -10.88 15.54 -7.06
C HIS A 196 -10.62 14.90 -8.42
N ILE A 197 -11.62 14.87 -9.29
CA ILE A 197 -11.51 14.26 -10.62
C ILE A 197 -10.27 14.71 -11.41
N PRO A 198 -9.92 16.00 -11.51
CA PRO A 198 -8.68 16.42 -12.17
C PRO A 198 -7.41 15.85 -11.52
N GLN A 199 -7.38 15.73 -10.21
CA GLN A 199 -6.24 15.12 -9.49
C GLN A 199 -6.15 13.61 -9.75
N LYS A 200 -7.30 12.91 -9.78
CA LYS A 200 -7.34 11.49 -10.17
C LYS A 200 -6.79 11.28 -11.57
N VAL A 201 -7.20 12.12 -12.54
CA VAL A 201 -6.68 12.06 -13.91
C VAL A 201 -5.16 12.27 -13.96
N GLN A 202 -4.64 13.24 -13.20
CA GLN A 202 -3.19 13.48 -13.13
C GLN A 202 -2.46 12.30 -12.46
N THR A 203 -3.05 11.72 -11.42
CA THR A 203 -2.50 10.52 -10.77
C THR A 203 -2.49 9.33 -11.73
N LEU A 204 -3.55 9.09 -12.48
CA LEU A 204 -3.61 8.02 -13.49
C LEU A 204 -2.53 8.19 -14.56
N ALA A 205 -2.27 9.41 -15.02
CA ALA A 205 -1.18 9.68 -15.96
C ALA A 205 0.19 9.34 -15.36
N PHE A 206 0.44 9.74 -14.13
CA PHE A 206 1.67 9.39 -13.40
C PHE A 206 1.82 7.88 -13.20
N LEU A 207 0.75 7.18 -12.82
CA LEU A 207 0.77 5.73 -12.66
C LEU A 207 1.10 5.01 -13.97
N TYR A 208 0.58 5.50 -15.09
CA TYR A 208 0.91 4.97 -16.41
C TYR A 208 2.40 5.14 -16.74
N GLU A 209 3.02 6.28 -16.41
CA GLU A 209 4.46 6.49 -16.54
C GLU A 209 5.26 5.41 -15.77
N LEU A 210 4.78 5.03 -14.59
CA LEU A 210 5.42 4.02 -13.73
C LEU A 210 5.26 2.57 -14.23
N LEU A 211 4.39 2.30 -15.21
CA LEU A 211 4.34 0.98 -15.85
C LEU A 211 5.63 0.68 -16.64
N MET A 212 6.44 1.69 -16.91
CA MET A 212 7.76 1.58 -17.55
C MET A 212 8.93 1.55 -16.54
N HIS A 213 8.64 1.58 -15.24
CA HIS A 213 9.69 1.61 -14.21
C HIS A 213 10.52 0.31 -14.22
N ARG A 214 11.84 0.41 -13.95
CA ARG A 214 12.75 -0.73 -13.95
C ARG A 214 12.37 -1.82 -12.94
N GLU A 215 11.85 -1.41 -11.76
CA GLU A 215 11.46 -2.33 -10.70
C GLU A 215 10.06 -2.92 -10.96
N GLY A 216 9.96 -4.26 -10.97
CA GLY A 216 8.71 -4.97 -11.23
C GLY A 216 7.64 -4.71 -10.18
N ASP A 217 8.02 -4.53 -8.91
CA ASP A 217 7.09 -4.24 -7.81
C ASP A 217 6.40 -2.89 -8.00
N ILE A 218 7.16 -1.87 -8.44
CA ILE A 218 6.59 -0.56 -8.76
C ILE A 218 5.59 -0.66 -9.91
N ARG A 219 5.93 -1.40 -10.98
CA ARG A 219 5.01 -1.60 -12.11
C ARG A 219 3.70 -2.27 -11.68
N ARG A 220 3.80 -3.34 -10.85
CA ARG A 220 2.62 -4.06 -10.34
C ARG A 220 1.75 -3.18 -9.45
N GLN A 221 2.36 -2.47 -8.50
CA GLN A 221 1.62 -1.57 -7.61
C GLN A 221 0.99 -0.42 -8.39
N ALA A 222 1.70 0.20 -9.32
CA ALA A 222 1.15 1.26 -10.16
C ALA A 222 -0.03 0.79 -11.01
N ALA A 223 0.05 -0.42 -11.58
CA ALA A 223 -1.06 -0.99 -12.35
C ALA A 223 -2.27 -1.33 -11.46
N ALA A 224 -2.04 -1.90 -10.28
CA ALA A 224 -3.12 -2.18 -9.35
C ALA A 224 -3.81 -0.89 -8.90
N LEU A 225 -3.04 0.12 -8.53
CA LEU A 225 -3.57 1.42 -8.11
C LEU A 225 -4.31 2.15 -9.25
N LEU A 226 -3.85 2.01 -10.49
CA LEU A 226 -4.55 2.52 -11.67
C LEU A 226 -5.95 1.89 -11.78
N GLY A 227 -6.05 0.57 -11.65
CA GLY A 227 -7.33 -0.14 -11.64
C GLY A 227 -8.24 0.30 -10.48
N GLU A 228 -7.69 0.43 -9.27
CA GLU A 228 -8.42 0.89 -8.08
C GLU A 228 -9.00 2.29 -8.24
N ILE A 229 -8.17 3.26 -8.68
CA ILE A 229 -8.62 4.65 -8.87
C ILE A 229 -9.71 4.72 -9.93
N ILE A 230 -9.63 3.94 -11.01
CA ILE A 230 -10.68 3.88 -12.03
C ILE A 230 -11.94 3.22 -11.47
N GLY A 231 -11.82 2.11 -10.76
CA GLY A 231 -12.95 1.43 -10.13
C GLY A 231 -13.68 2.29 -9.11
N GLY A 232 -12.93 3.07 -8.32
CA GLY A 232 -13.42 4.02 -7.34
C GLY A 232 -13.60 5.47 -7.85
N PHE A 233 -13.53 5.73 -9.16
CA PHE A 233 -13.39 7.05 -9.73
C PHE A 233 -14.42 8.07 -9.25
N HIS A 234 -15.69 7.67 -9.17
CA HIS A 234 -16.80 8.51 -8.72
C HIS A 234 -17.21 8.28 -7.26
N ALA A 235 -16.58 7.34 -6.54
CA ALA A 235 -17.04 6.95 -5.22
C ALA A 235 -17.00 8.08 -4.18
N GLY A 236 -15.96 8.93 -4.21
CA GLY A 236 -15.86 10.12 -3.37
C GLY A 236 -16.82 11.22 -3.82
N TYR A 237 -16.84 11.49 -5.11
CA TYR A 237 -17.64 12.56 -5.71
C TYR A 237 -19.16 12.34 -5.56
N ALA A 238 -19.62 11.10 -5.62
CA ALA A 238 -21.04 10.78 -5.42
C ALA A 238 -21.56 11.15 -4.02
N LYS A 239 -20.69 11.16 -3.00
CA LYS A 239 -21.04 11.56 -1.62
C LYS A 239 -21.16 13.08 -1.46
N GLU A 240 -20.50 13.85 -2.30
CA GLU A 240 -20.48 15.32 -2.23
C GLU A 240 -21.59 15.95 -3.09
N ARG A 241 -22.27 15.16 -3.94
CA ARG A 241 -23.35 15.67 -4.77
C ARG A 241 -24.62 15.86 -3.96
N PRO A 242 -25.28 17.04 -4.08
CA PRO A 242 -26.64 17.20 -3.57
C PRO A 242 -27.58 16.18 -4.17
N ALA A 243 -28.48 15.64 -3.36
CA ALA A 243 -29.48 14.70 -3.83
C ALA A 243 -30.29 15.32 -5.00
N GLY A 244 -30.39 14.62 -6.12
CA GLY A 244 -31.11 15.07 -7.30
C GLY A 244 -30.29 15.88 -8.33
N SER A 245 -29.00 16.15 -8.10
CA SER A 245 -28.16 16.78 -9.09
C SER A 245 -27.92 15.88 -10.31
N ARG A 246 -28.15 16.39 -11.53
CA ARG A 246 -27.83 15.64 -12.76
C ARG A 246 -26.31 15.62 -12.99
N PRO A 247 -25.76 14.49 -13.47
CA PRO A 247 -24.37 14.47 -13.91
C PRO A 247 -24.15 15.50 -15.03
N ASP A 248 -23.02 16.21 -14.96
CA ASP A 248 -22.60 17.02 -16.11
C ASP A 248 -22.32 16.06 -17.28
N PRO A 249 -22.98 16.21 -18.44
CA PRO A 249 -22.75 15.35 -19.59
C PRO A 249 -21.32 15.48 -20.16
N ARG A 250 -20.58 16.52 -19.80
CA ARG A 250 -19.16 16.71 -20.15
C ARG A 250 -18.19 16.17 -19.11
N ALA A 251 -18.70 15.61 -18.01
CA ALA A 251 -17.84 15.09 -16.96
C ALA A 251 -17.08 13.85 -17.46
N ILE A 252 -15.78 13.82 -17.19
CA ILE A 252 -14.93 12.65 -17.44
C ILE A 252 -15.48 11.46 -16.63
N THR A 253 -15.71 10.33 -17.29
CA THR A 253 -16.25 9.14 -16.65
C THR A 253 -15.16 8.11 -16.32
N ASP A 254 -15.46 7.22 -15.39
CA ASP A 254 -14.64 6.05 -15.08
C ASP A 254 -14.43 5.15 -16.31
N LEU A 255 -15.48 4.98 -17.12
CA LEU A 255 -15.42 4.17 -18.34
C LEU A 255 -14.52 4.79 -19.41
N ASP A 256 -14.53 6.13 -19.55
CA ASP A 256 -13.65 6.83 -20.49
C ASP A 256 -12.19 6.68 -20.08
N GLN A 257 -11.91 6.80 -18.78
CA GLN A 257 -10.56 6.55 -18.26
C GLN A 257 -10.13 5.10 -18.46
N TRP A 258 -11.03 4.15 -18.20
CA TRP A 258 -10.74 2.74 -18.44
C TRP A 258 -10.41 2.46 -19.90
N LYS A 259 -11.25 2.89 -20.82
CA LYS A 259 -11.01 2.70 -22.27
C LYS A 259 -9.67 3.31 -22.70
N LEU A 260 -9.37 4.53 -22.23
CA LEU A 260 -8.13 5.22 -22.55
C LEU A 260 -6.90 4.42 -22.08
N TYR A 261 -6.89 3.98 -20.81
CA TYR A 261 -5.72 3.26 -20.28
C TYR A 261 -5.66 1.82 -20.75
N LEU A 262 -6.78 1.15 -20.97
CA LEU A 262 -6.83 -0.17 -21.57
C LEU A 262 -6.17 -0.16 -22.95
N GLU A 263 -6.54 0.79 -23.81
CA GLU A 263 -5.94 0.96 -25.13
C GLU A 263 -4.43 1.23 -25.04
N LYS A 264 -4.01 2.16 -24.17
CA LYS A 264 -2.59 2.48 -23.95
C LYS A 264 -1.77 1.30 -23.40
N ILE A 265 -2.38 0.41 -22.64
CA ILE A 265 -1.70 -0.79 -22.08
C ILE A 265 -1.62 -1.89 -23.15
N ILE A 266 -2.67 -2.09 -23.92
CA ILE A 266 -2.72 -3.11 -24.99
C ILE A 266 -1.87 -2.67 -26.18
N TYR A 267 -1.97 -1.40 -26.58
CA TYR A 267 -1.24 -0.82 -27.70
C TYR A 267 -0.37 0.37 -27.25
N PRO A 268 0.73 0.10 -26.52
CA PRO A 268 1.65 1.16 -26.11
C PRO A 268 2.24 1.88 -27.32
N ASP A 269 2.54 3.17 -27.15
CA ASP A 269 3.14 4.00 -28.21
C ASP A 269 4.35 3.29 -28.83
N HIS A 270 4.35 3.16 -30.13
CA HIS A 270 5.41 2.53 -30.92
C HIS A 270 6.78 3.22 -30.76
N LYS A 271 6.79 4.50 -30.36
CA LYS A 271 8.02 5.27 -30.08
C LYS A 271 8.72 4.83 -28.79
N LEU A 272 8.02 4.14 -27.90
CA LEU A 272 8.61 3.59 -26.69
C LEU A 272 9.56 2.44 -27.02
N MET A 273 10.60 2.29 -26.18
CA MET A 273 11.52 1.15 -26.33
C MET A 273 10.75 -0.18 -26.27
N PRO A 274 11.16 -1.20 -27.06
CA PRO A 274 10.49 -2.52 -27.06
C PRO A 274 10.33 -3.12 -25.67
N GLN A 275 11.33 -2.94 -24.80
CA GLN A 275 11.29 -3.38 -23.41
C GLN A 275 10.19 -2.71 -22.61
N HIS A 276 10.02 -1.39 -22.73
CA HIS A 276 8.97 -0.65 -22.03
C HIS A 276 7.58 -1.07 -22.50
N ARG A 277 7.38 -1.25 -23.79
CA ARG A 277 6.12 -1.75 -24.35
C ARG A 277 5.74 -3.12 -23.78
N ARG A 278 6.71 -4.05 -23.66
CA ARG A 278 6.49 -5.34 -23.01
C ARG A 278 6.15 -5.20 -21.54
N TRP A 279 6.85 -4.35 -20.81
CA TRP A 279 6.56 -4.11 -19.38
C TRP A 279 5.14 -3.59 -19.17
N ILE A 280 4.71 -2.60 -19.96
CA ILE A 280 3.35 -2.07 -19.91
C ILE A 280 2.32 -3.19 -20.12
N GLY A 281 2.48 -3.98 -21.16
CA GLY A 281 1.53 -5.05 -21.47
C GLY A 281 1.42 -6.10 -20.36
N TYR A 282 2.53 -6.50 -19.72
CA TYR A 282 2.50 -7.45 -18.59
C TYR A 282 1.76 -6.91 -17.36
N THR A 283 1.48 -5.63 -17.28
CA THR A 283 0.74 -5.05 -16.16
C THR A 283 -0.78 -5.13 -16.31
N LEU A 284 -1.29 -5.49 -17.48
CA LEU A 284 -2.73 -5.52 -17.78
C LEU A 284 -3.52 -6.30 -16.73
N LYS A 285 -3.10 -7.53 -16.41
CA LYS A 285 -3.79 -8.38 -15.44
C LYS A 285 -3.92 -7.76 -14.05
N PHE A 286 -2.91 -7.00 -13.59
CA PHE A 286 -2.94 -6.34 -12.29
C PHE A 286 -3.92 -5.17 -12.28
N ALA A 287 -3.95 -4.38 -13.37
CA ALA A 287 -4.90 -3.29 -13.53
C ALA A 287 -6.34 -3.82 -13.59
N VAL A 288 -6.59 -4.86 -14.39
CA VAL A 288 -7.93 -5.45 -14.53
C VAL A 288 -8.41 -6.05 -13.21
N ASN A 289 -7.59 -6.87 -12.53
CA ASN A 289 -7.98 -7.49 -11.27
C ASN A 289 -8.32 -6.45 -10.20
N SER A 290 -7.49 -5.43 -10.02
CA SER A 290 -7.74 -4.36 -9.07
C SER A 290 -8.99 -3.54 -9.44
N LEU A 291 -9.18 -3.24 -10.73
CA LEU A 291 -10.38 -2.56 -11.23
C LEU A 291 -11.65 -3.33 -10.85
N LEU A 292 -11.67 -4.64 -11.07
CA LEU A 292 -12.83 -5.47 -10.75
C LEU A 292 -13.09 -5.53 -9.24
N GLN A 293 -12.06 -5.63 -8.41
CA GLN A 293 -12.18 -5.62 -6.96
C GLN A 293 -12.82 -4.31 -6.43
N HIS A 294 -12.56 -3.19 -7.10
CA HIS A 294 -13.01 -1.87 -6.67
C HIS A 294 -14.25 -1.36 -7.45
N SER A 295 -14.80 -2.16 -8.37
CA SER A 295 -15.94 -1.74 -9.20
C SER A 295 -17.32 -1.93 -8.56
N ALA A 296 -17.42 -2.68 -7.46
CA ALA A 296 -18.63 -2.78 -6.61
C ALA A 296 -19.93 -3.04 -7.39
N GLY A 297 -20.04 -4.17 -8.10
CA GLY A 297 -21.23 -4.57 -8.87
C GLY A 297 -21.35 -3.93 -10.26
N ARG A 298 -20.30 -3.25 -10.73
CA ARG A 298 -20.23 -2.64 -12.07
C ARG A 298 -19.22 -3.34 -12.98
N GLU A 299 -18.80 -4.55 -12.62
CA GLU A 299 -17.73 -5.32 -13.27
C GLU A 299 -17.99 -5.51 -14.77
N GLU A 300 -19.22 -5.85 -15.16
CA GLU A 300 -19.61 -6.08 -16.56
C GLU A 300 -19.37 -4.84 -17.44
N ARG A 301 -19.60 -3.65 -16.89
CA ARG A 301 -19.35 -2.40 -17.58
C ARG A 301 -17.88 -2.21 -17.99
N PHE A 302 -16.96 -2.66 -17.14
CA PHE A 302 -15.53 -2.58 -17.38
C PHE A 302 -14.98 -3.79 -18.16
N LEU A 303 -15.58 -4.95 -18.01
CA LEU A 303 -15.23 -6.14 -18.78
C LEU A 303 -15.60 -6.01 -20.25
N SER A 304 -16.70 -5.33 -20.56
CA SER A 304 -17.18 -5.19 -21.95
C SER A 304 -16.14 -4.59 -22.93
N PRO A 305 -15.41 -3.49 -22.60
CA PRO A 305 -14.32 -3.00 -23.44
C PRO A 305 -13.15 -3.98 -23.55
N LEU A 306 -12.78 -4.66 -22.47
CA LEU A 306 -11.73 -5.65 -22.49
C LEU A 306 -12.10 -6.83 -23.40
N PHE A 307 -13.31 -7.35 -23.27
CA PHE A 307 -13.77 -8.49 -24.08
C PHE A 307 -13.96 -8.15 -25.57
N ALA A 308 -14.01 -6.86 -25.93
CA ALA A 308 -14.00 -6.44 -27.32
C ALA A 308 -12.72 -6.92 -28.07
N TYR A 309 -11.58 -6.93 -27.39
CA TYR A 309 -10.30 -7.37 -27.95
C TYR A 309 -10.24 -8.88 -28.23
N TYR A 310 -11.02 -9.69 -27.52
CA TYR A 310 -11.08 -11.14 -27.75
C TYR A 310 -11.97 -11.53 -28.93
N ARG A 311 -12.75 -10.61 -29.48
CA ARG A 311 -13.67 -10.92 -30.58
C ARG A 311 -12.99 -11.06 -31.94
N HIS A 312 -11.84 -10.41 -32.10
CA HIS A 312 -11.13 -10.28 -33.36
C HIS A 312 -9.66 -10.70 -33.20
N PRO A 313 -9.40 -12.01 -32.97
CA PRO A 313 -8.04 -12.50 -32.77
C PRO A 313 -7.11 -12.19 -33.95
N GLU A 314 -7.66 -12.14 -35.16
CA GLU A 314 -6.93 -11.81 -36.38
C GLU A 314 -6.38 -10.38 -36.45
N GLN A 315 -6.89 -9.50 -35.59
CA GLN A 315 -6.46 -8.09 -35.50
C GLN A 315 -5.44 -7.85 -34.38
N VAL A 316 -5.14 -8.90 -33.60
CA VAL A 316 -4.31 -8.79 -32.41
C VAL A 316 -2.92 -9.34 -32.70
N ALA A 317 -1.88 -8.52 -32.48
CA ALA A 317 -0.49 -8.99 -32.60
C ALA A 317 -0.16 -10.09 -31.55
N ASP A 318 0.73 -11.04 -31.89
CA ASP A 318 1.06 -12.20 -31.04
C ASP A 318 1.46 -11.81 -29.59
N THR A 319 2.25 -10.74 -29.46
CA THR A 319 2.66 -10.23 -28.14
C THR A 319 1.49 -9.75 -27.29
N VAL A 320 0.46 -9.17 -27.92
CA VAL A 320 -0.77 -8.69 -27.28
C VAL A 320 -1.68 -9.90 -26.99
N ALA A 321 -1.76 -10.88 -27.90
CA ALA A 321 -2.52 -12.08 -27.70
C ALA A 321 -2.08 -12.83 -26.44
N PHE A 322 -0.78 -12.99 -26.23
CA PHE A 322 -0.23 -13.58 -25.00
C PHE A 322 -0.66 -12.83 -23.74
N GLN A 323 -0.59 -11.49 -23.75
CA GLN A 323 -0.98 -10.67 -22.60
C GLN A 323 -2.48 -10.76 -22.30
N LEU A 324 -3.31 -10.83 -23.34
CA LEU A 324 -4.75 -11.03 -23.19
C LEU A 324 -5.06 -12.41 -22.60
N LEU A 325 -4.39 -13.48 -23.05
CA LEU A 325 -4.54 -14.83 -22.48
C LEU A 325 -4.07 -14.87 -21.02
N ASP A 326 -2.93 -14.29 -20.69
CA ASP A 326 -2.42 -14.20 -19.32
C ASP A 326 -3.39 -13.42 -18.41
N THR A 327 -3.99 -12.36 -18.93
CA THR A 327 -5.03 -11.59 -18.21
C THR A 327 -6.29 -12.43 -18.01
N ALA A 328 -6.77 -13.10 -19.04
CA ALA A 328 -7.92 -13.98 -18.93
C ALA A 328 -7.69 -15.08 -17.88
N ALA A 329 -6.54 -15.74 -17.90
CA ALA A 329 -6.20 -16.78 -16.92
C ALA A 329 -6.14 -16.26 -15.47
N ALA A 330 -5.88 -14.98 -15.28
CA ALA A 330 -5.78 -14.33 -13.95
C ALA A 330 -7.12 -13.75 -13.43
N LEU A 331 -8.17 -13.70 -14.26
CA LEU A 331 -9.48 -13.19 -13.85
C LEU A 331 -10.17 -14.16 -12.88
N PRO A 332 -10.89 -13.65 -11.86
CA PRO A 332 -11.68 -14.49 -10.97
C PRO A 332 -12.80 -15.21 -11.75
N ALA A 333 -13.12 -16.45 -11.38
CA ALA A 333 -14.13 -17.26 -12.05
C ALA A 333 -15.51 -16.56 -12.15
N ALA A 334 -15.86 -15.73 -11.16
CA ALA A 334 -17.09 -14.94 -11.17
C ALA A 334 -17.16 -13.88 -12.29
N ALA A 335 -16.01 -13.51 -12.89
CA ALA A 335 -15.97 -12.60 -14.02
C ALA A 335 -16.43 -13.23 -15.35
N TYR A 336 -16.60 -14.57 -15.38
CA TYR A 336 -16.93 -15.30 -16.60
C TYR A 336 -18.41 -15.65 -16.67
N SER A 337 -19.12 -15.08 -17.65
CA SER A 337 -20.37 -15.65 -18.13
C SER A 337 -20.09 -16.78 -19.14
N ARG A 338 -21.09 -17.63 -19.45
CA ARG A 338 -20.97 -18.64 -20.51
C ARG A 338 -20.55 -18.05 -21.87
N ARG A 339 -21.02 -16.83 -22.17
CA ARG A 339 -20.66 -16.11 -23.38
C ARG A 339 -19.18 -15.71 -23.39
N HIS A 340 -18.65 -15.24 -22.26
CA HIS A 340 -17.24 -14.90 -22.13
C HIS A 340 -16.36 -16.14 -22.27
N THR A 341 -16.74 -17.25 -21.65
CA THR A 341 -15.99 -18.52 -21.77
C THR A 341 -15.88 -18.99 -23.23
N ALA A 342 -16.99 -18.95 -23.97
CA ALA A 342 -16.99 -19.33 -25.38
C ALA A 342 -16.09 -18.42 -26.23
N LEU A 343 -16.11 -17.11 -25.95
CA LEU A 343 -15.28 -16.13 -26.63
C LEU A 343 -13.79 -16.34 -26.36
N LEU A 344 -13.42 -16.61 -25.09
CA LEU A 344 -12.04 -16.89 -24.71
C LEU A 344 -11.49 -18.18 -25.30
N LEU A 345 -12.32 -19.24 -25.38
CA LEU A 345 -11.95 -20.48 -26.03
C LEU A 345 -11.70 -20.27 -27.53
N HIS A 346 -12.58 -19.55 -28.21
CA HIS A 346 -12.40 -19.19 -29.62
C HIS A 346 -11.10 -18.39 -29.84
N PHE A 347 -10.86 -17.37 -29.00
CA PHE A 347 -9.63 -16.57 -29.05
C PHE A 347 -8.38 -17.42 -28.82
N ALA A 348 -8.37 -18.25 -27.77
CA ALA A 348 -7.25 -19.15 -27.47
C ALA A 348 -6.93 -20.11 -28.60
N GLN A 349 -7.96 -20.69 -29.23
CA GLN A 349 -7.79 -21.56 -30.41
C GLN A 349 -7.20 -20.80 -31.60
N ALA A 350 -7.67 -19.59 -31.87
CA ALA A 350 -7.20 -18.81 -33.01
C ALA A 350 -5.74 -18.31 -32.89
N VAL A 351 -5.25 -18.07 -31.66
CA VAL A 351 -3.87 -17.56 -31.42
C VAL A 351 -2.87 -18.69 -31.10
N SER A 352 -3.33 -19.95 -30.98
CA SER A 352 -2.47 -21.10 -30.75
C SER A 352 -1.92 -21.73 -32.06
N TYR A 353 -2.30 -21.20 -33.18
CA TYR A 353 -1.84 -21.57 -34.53
C TYR A 353 -0.96 -20.46 -35.11
#